data_9eead0d33fdb82ea5dfb39e81829e888
#
_entry.id   9eead0d33fdb82ea5dfb39e81829e888
#
_cell.length_a   1.000
_cell.length_b   1.000
_cell.length_c   1.000
_cell.angle_alpha   90.00
_cell.angle_beta   90.00
_cell.angle_gamma   90.00
#
_symmetry.space_group_name_H-M   'P 1'
#
loop_
_entity.id
_entity.type
_entity.pdbx_description
1 polymer ?
#
loop_
_entity_poly.entity_id
_entity_poly.type
_entity_poly.pdbx_seq_one_letter_code
_entity_poly.pdbx_strand_id
1 'polypeptide(L)'
;MKAQKEREDGAWAPATALFRVYRIYCKERGNQTRFYGLGCTMSTQAKTLPARYYTDPEVFRQELETFFCQTWICAGRSEQIPNPGDFFLCEVAGESIIVTRDAGGAVRAFYNVCRHRGTRMCRDARGKFAGRIQCPYHGWTYGLDGKLLGAPHMEECDFRREEYPLHSVHMDAWAGHIFLNLARSPQPLAVQLADLPEKFAPWRMQDLRMHKRMVYDVKANWKLIVLNYNECLHCPVLHPALHRITDYLSGGNDSPHPSYIGGAMEFRGGAQTMSVDGERRREYLPGLSEAQRKRVLYYAIYPNLFLSLHPDYVMAHMLWPQAVDRTQVVCEWHFHLTEMAKPDFSANDVVEFWDATNREDWGISELGQKGISSRAYQPGPYSPREGLPRAFDQMILKHERETGMR
;
A
#
# COMPACT_ATOMS: atom_id res chain seq x y z
N MET A 1 -2.07 -69.03 0.00
CA MET A 1 -0.98 -69.70 -0.76
C MET A 1 -0.06 -68.58 -1.22
N LYS A 2 1.12 -68.58 -0.62
CA LYS A 2 2.47 -68.68 -1.18
C LYS A 2 2.74 -67.70 -2.33
N ALA A 3 3.77 -66.93 -2.43
CA ALA A 3 5.05 -66.76 -1.71
C ALA A 3 5.83 -65.65 -2.40
N GLN A 4 6.63 -65.00 -1.65
CA GLN A 4 8.10 -64.81 -1.68
C GLN A 4 8.56 -63.72 -2.68
N LYS A 5 9.10 -62.64 -2.20
CA LYS A 5 10.44 -62.28 -1.73
C LYS A 5 11.52 -62.43 -2.79
N GLU A 6 12.05 -61.29 -3.26
CA GLU A 6 13.50 -61.15 -3.46
C GLU A 6 13.92 -59.69 -3.43
N ARG A 7 14.95 -59.40 -2.65
CA ARG A 7 15.75 -58.17 -2.62
C ARG A 7 16.87 -58.31 -3.61
N GLU A 8 17.26 -57.26 -4.29
CA GLU A 8 18.66 -57.08 -4.66
C GLU A 8 19.05 -55.60 -4.69
N ASP A 9 20.23 -55.39 -4.15
CA ASP A 9 20.94 -54.10 -4.03
C ASP A 9 21.49 -53.68 -5.40
N GLY A 10 21.45 -52.38 -5.71
CA GLY A 10 22.06 -51.84 -6.93
C GLY A 10 22.52 -50.41 -6.77
N ALA A 11 23.81 -50.26 -6.73
CA ALA A 11 24.61 -49.05 -6.49
C ALA A 11 24.27 -47.84 -7.35
N TRP A 12 24.42 -46.68 -6.76
CA TRP A 12 24.35 -45.36 -7.43
C TRP A 12 25.60 -45.16 -8.30
N ALA A 13 25.38 -44.92 -9.60
CA ALA A 13 26.39 -44.36 -10.51
C ALA A 13 26.11 -42.88 -10.79
N PRO A 14 27.13 -42.02 -10.94
CA PRO A 14 26.96 -40.59 -11.12
C PRO A 14 26.46 -40.25 -12.53
N ALA A 15 25.39 -39.46 -12.60
CA ALA A 15 24.86 -38.91 -13.85
C ALA A 15 25.77 -37.83 -14.38
N THR A 16 26.42 -38.08 -15.48
CA THR A 16 27.12 -37.10 -16.32
C THR A 16 26.12 -36.19 -17.03
N ALA A 17 26.27 -34.89 -16.81
CA ALA A 17 25.43 -33.85 -17.39
C ALA A 17 25.59 -33.76 -18.90
N LEU A 18 24.50 -33.93 -19.63
CA LEU A 18 24.40 -33.57 -21.05
C LEU A 18 23.90 -32.15 -21.19
N PHE A 19 24.81 -31.21 -21.47
CA PHE A 19 24.48 -29.85 -21.91
C PHE A 19 23.95 -29.91 -23.34
N ARG A 20 22.66 -29.64 -23.53
CA ARG A 20 22.09 -29.31 -24.84
C ARG A 20 22.15 -27.80 -25.05
N VAL A 21 23.05 -27.38 -25.92
CA VAL A 21 23.15 -25.98 -26.39
C VAL A 21 22.02 -25.76 -27.40
N TYR A 22 21.08 -24.87 -27.05
CA TYR A 22 20.12 -24.34 -28.03
C TYR A 22 20.79 -23.22 -28.81
N ARG A 23 21.00 -23.44 -30.09
CA ARG A 23 21.47 -22.49 -31.07
C ARG A 23 20.25 -21.69 -31.57
N ILE A 24 20.11 -20.42 -31.19
CA ILE A 24 19.15 -19.50 -31.80
C ILE A 24 19.83 -18.91 -33.05
N TYR A 25 19.29 -19.17 -34.22
CA TYR A 25 19.69 -18.53 -35.46
C TYR A 25 18.99 -17.19 -35.60
N CYS A 26 19.70 -16.08 -35.42
CA CYS A 26 19.33 -14.78 -35.95
C CYS A 26 20.07 -14.59 -37.29
N LYS A 27 19.30 -14.40 -38.37
CA LYS A 27 19.78 -14.14 -39.71
C LYS A 27 19.75 -12.63 -39.93
N GLU A 28 20.91 -11.95 -39.74
CA GLU A 28 21.08 -10.59 -40.23
C GLU A 28 22.32 -10.51 -41.12
N ARG A 29 22.20 -9.71 -42.16
CA ARG A 29 23.15 -9.52 -43.24
C ARG A 29 24.34 -8.64 -42.78
N GLY A 30 25.54 -9.14 -43.03
CA GLY A 30 26.78 -8.38 -43.34
C GLY A 30 27.32 -7.45 -42.27
N ASN A 31 28.30 -7.87 -41.49
CA ASN A 31 29.68 -7.40 -41.36
C ASN A 31 30.34 -7.89 -40.06
N GLN A 32 31.57 -8.31 -40.22
CA GLN A 32 32.63 -8.61 -39.25
C GLN A 32 32.30 -8.65 -37.75
N THR A 33 32.27 -9.86 -37.23
CA THR A 33 32.13 -10.16 -35.80
C THR A 33 33.49 -9.99 -35.09
N ARG A 34 33.61 -8.97 -34.24
CA ARG A 34 34.60 -8.95 -33.16
C ARG A 34 34.04 -9.65 -31.95
N PHE A 35 34.66 -10.75 -31.55
CA PHE A 35 34.38 -11.40 -30.27
C PHE A 35 34.95 -10.56 -29.13
N TYR A 36 34.11 -9.88 -28.40
CA TYR A 36 34.43 -9.42 -27.05
C TYR A 36 34.06 -10.54 -26.06
N GLY A 37 35.06 -11.13 -25.46
CA GLY A 37 34.89 -12.02 -24.33
C GLY A 37 34.25 -11.22 -23.15
N LEU A 38 32.94 -11.34 -22.99
CA LEU A 38 32.29 -10.91 -21.78
C LEU A 38 32.66 -11.90 -20.69
N GLY A 39 33.59 -11.50 -19.81
CA GLY A 39 33.81 -12.16 -18.54
C GLY A 39 32.46 -12.29 -17.81
N CYS A 40 31.97 -13.51 -17.67
CA CYS A 40 30.83 -13.82 -16.84
C CYS A 40 31.23 -13.53 -15.38
N THR A 41 31.09 -12.28 -14.94
CA THR A 41 31.02 -11.99 -13.52
C THR A 41 29.78 -12.71 -13.01
N MET A 42 29.97 -13.68 -12.11
CA MET A 42 28.89 -14.33 -11.39
C MET A 42 28.05 -13.22 -10.73
N SER A 43 26.95 -12.85 -11.36
CA SER A 43 25.94 -11.97 -10.76
C SER A 43 25.48 -12.66 -9.49
N THR A 44 25.82 -12.09 -8.33
CA THR A 44 25.26 -12.56 -7.07
C THR A 44 23.74 -12.46 -7.19
N GLN A 45 23.08 -13.62 -7.26
CA GLN A 45 21.63 -13.69 -7.40
C GLN A 45 21.00 -12.90 -6.26
N ALA A 46 20.11 -11.93 -6.58
CA ALA A 46 19.41 -11.16 -5.58
C ALA A 46 18.54 -12.07 -4.73
N LYS A 47 18.55 -11.84 -3.41
CA LYS A 47 17.83 -12.64 -2.43
C LYS A 47 16.82 -11.77 -1.69
N THR A 48 15.79 -12.41 -1.13
CA THR A 48 14.84 -11.82 -0.20
C THR A 48 15.54 -11.31 1.06
N LEU A 49 14.87 -10.44 1.83
CA LEU A 49 15.44 -9.89 3.05
C LEU A 49 15.66 -10.95 4.15
N PRO A 50 16.68 -10.80 4.99
CA PRO A 50 16.85 -11.59 6.21
C PRO A 50 15.66 -11.52 7.16
N ALA A 51 15.45 -12.55 7.98
CA ALA A 51 14.33 -12.66 8.92
C ALA A 51 14.16 -11.43 9.82
N ARG A 52 15.26 -10.79 10.26
CA ARG A 52 15.22 -9.62 11.15
C ARG A 52 14.32 -8.50 10.63
N TYR A 53 14.22 -8.30 9.33
CA TYR A 53 13.34 -7.28 8.75
C TYR A 53 11.85 -7.55 8.96
N TYR A 54 11.48 -8.77 9.29
CA TYR A 54 10.09 -9.18 9.48
C TYR A 54 9.77 -9.58 10.92
N THR A 55 10.78 -9.75 11.78
CA THR A 55 10.61 -10.35 13.10
C THR A 55 11.25 -9.55 14.24
N ASP A 56 12.14 -8.59 13.93
CA ASP A 56 12.80 -7.79 14.95
C ASP A 56 11.96 -6.54 15.29
N PRO A 57 11.47 -6.41 16.54
CA PRO A 57 10.72 -5.24 16.99
C PRO A 57 11.49 -3.93 16.88
N GLU A 58 12.83 -3.96 16.98
CA GLU A 58 13.62 -2.73 16.88
C GLU A 58 13.72 -2.24 15.44
N VAL A 59 13.91 -3.13 14.46
CA VAL A 59 13.80 -2.79 13.03
C VAL A 59 12.44 -2.20 12.73
N PHE A 60 11.37 -2.83 13.22
CA PHE A 60 10.00 -2.33 13.04
C PHE A 60 9.82 -0.93 13.66
N ARG A 61 10.31 -0.67 14.86
CA ARG A 61 10.22 0.65 15.50
C ARG A 61 10.93 1.72 14.66
N GLN A 62 12.13 1.41 14.17
CA GLN A 62 12.89 2.30 13.29
C GLN A 62 12.17 2.58 11.98
N GLU A 63 11.54 1.58 11.37
CA GLU A 63 10.71 1.75 10.17
C GLU A 63 9.53 2.70 10.42
N LEU A 64 8.86 2.60 11.57
CA LEU A 64 7.77 3.52 11.92
C LEU A 64 8.29 4.96 12.03
N GLU A 65 9.41 5.18 12.69
CA GLU A 65 9.98 6.51 12.89
C GLU A 65 10.55 7.13 11.60
N THR A 66 11.20 6.33 10.76
CA THR A 66 11.92 6.85 9.59
C THR A 66 11.10 6.74 8.30
N PHE A 67 10.20 5.76 8.19
CA PHE A 67 9.41 5.53 6.98
C PHE A 67 8.01 6.14 7.12
N PHE A 68 7.25 5.74 8.17
CA PHE A 68 5.87 6.20 8.34
C PHE A 68 5.77 7.63 8.85
N CYS A 69 6.70 8.10 9.68
CA CYS A 69 6.69 9.47 10.16
C CYS A 69 7.34 10.48 9.22
N GLN A 70 8.24 10.05 8.31
CA GLN A 70 9.02 10.96 7.49
C GLN A 70 8.66 10.96 6.00
N THR A 71 7.70 10.14 5.59
CA THR A 71 7.13 10.18 4.25
C THR A 71 5.65 10.55 4.30
N TRP A 72 5.06 10.85 3.13
CA TRP A 72 3.64 11.13 3.05
C TRP A 72 2.84 9.83 3.12
N ILE A 73 1.99 9.73 4.14
CA ILE A 73 1.08 8.60 4.35
C ILE A 73 -0.35 9.00 3.97
N CYS A 74 -1.08 8.12 3.33
CA CYS A 74 -2.51 8.29 3.08
C CYS A 74 -3.27 8.06 4.38
N ALA A 75 -3.95 9.11 4.87
CA ALA A 75 -4.73 9.06 6.11
C ALA A 75 -6.21 8.72 5.88
N GLY A 76 -6.72 8.92 4.67
CA GLY A 76 -8.12 8.71 4.33
C GLY A 76 -8.56 9.61 3.19
N ARG A 77 -9.86 9.86 3.07
CA ARG A 77 -10.41 10.69 2.01
C ARG A 77 -11.11 11.94 2.55
N SER A 78 -11.05 13.03 1.77
CA SER A 78 -11.63 14.33 2.15
C SER A 78 -13.16 14.29 2.29
N GLU A 79 -13.83 13.32 1.65
CA GLU A 79 -15.28 13.09 1.80
C GLU A 79 -15.69 12.54 3.16
N GLN A 80 -14.75 12.05 3.97
CA GLN A 80 -15.02 11.60 5.35
C GLN A 80 -15.29 12.77 6.30
N ILE A 81 -14.88 13.97 5.90
CA ILE A 81 -15.06 15.23 6.66
C ILE A 81 -15.64 16.31 5.73
N PRO A 82 -16.88 16.14 5.22
CA PRO A 82 -17.46 17.02 4.20
C PRO A 82 -17.77 18.44 4.70
N ASN A 83 -18.03 18.62 6.01
CA ASN A 83 -18.50 19.86 6.57
C ASN A 83 -17.51 20.46 7.58
N PRO A 84 -17.52 21.78 7.80
CA PRO A 84 -16.77 22.40 8.90
C PRO A 84 -17.03 21.72 10.24
N GLY A 85 -15.95 21.44 10.96
CA GLY A 85 -15.97 20.73 12.25
C GLY A 85 -15.95 19.22 12.15
N ASP A 86 -16.31 18.61 11.04
CA ASP A 86 -16.18 17.16 10.88
C ASP A 86 -14.71 16.74 11.06
N PHE A 87 -14.48 15.63 11.74
CA PHE A 87 -13.13 15.12 11.98
C PHE A 87 -13.05 13.60 11.98
N PHE A 88 -11.87 13.08 11.73
CA PHE A 88 -11.47 11.72 12.07
C PHE A 88 -10.07 11.71 12.70
N LEU A 89 -9.75 10.65 13.45
CA LEU A 89 -8.43 10.40 13.99
C LEU A 89 -7.64 9.50 13.05
N CYS A 90 -6.39 9.87 12.79
CA CYS A 90 -5.38 9.03 12.15
C CYS A 90 -4.38 8.58 13.21
N GLU A 91 -4.30 7.28 13.46
CA GLU A 91 -3.35 6.68 14.40
C GLU A 91 -2.18 6.10 13.60
N VAL A 92 -0.98 6.61 13.79
CA VAL A 92 0.22 6.20 13.05
C VAL A 92 1.47 6.30 13.92
N ALA A 93 2.28 5.23 13.94
CA ALA A 93 3.56 5.20 14.66
C ALA A 93 3.44 5.61 16.15
N GLY A 94 2.32 5.28 16.79
CA GLY A 94 2.03 5.68 18.18
C GLY A 94 1.47 7.09 18.36
N GLU A 95 1.44 7.90 17.30
CA GLU A 95 0.86 9.23 17.31
C GLU A 95 -0.63 9.21 16.95
N SER A 96 -1.40 10.12 17.55
CA SER A 96 -2.80 10.37 17.24
C SER A 96 -2.94 11.75 16.60
N ILE A 97 -3.48 11.78 15.40
CA ILE A 97 -3.63 13.02 14.62
C ILE A 97 -5.11 13.30 14.40
N ILE A 98 -5.56 14.50 14.77
CA ILE A 98 -6.90 15.02 14.46
C ILE A 98 -6.84 15.57 13.04
N VAL A 99 -7.60 14.99 12.12
CA VAL A 99 -7.80 15.54 10.77
C VAL A 99 -9.21 16.13 10.73
N THR A 100 -9.32 17.43 10.48
CA THR A 100 -10.60 18.16 10.56
C THR A 100 -10.74 19.15 9.43
N ARG A 101 -11.99 19.57 9.15
CA ARG A 101 -12.28 20.67 8.24
C ARG A 101 -12.51 21.95 9.04
N ASP A 102 -11.75 22.99 8.75
CA ASP A 102 -11.91 24.28 9.41
C ASP A 102 -13.15 25.06 8.93
N ALA A 103 -13.44 26.19 9.57
CA ALA A 103 -14.61 27.02 9.24
C ALA A 103 -14.56 27.58 7.81
N GLY A 104 -13.39 27.76 7.23
CA GLY A 104 -13.18 28.21 5.85
C GLY A 104 -13.26 27.07 4.81
N GLY A 105 -13.47 25.81 5.25
CA GLY A 105 -13.54 24.64 4.37
C GLY A 105 -12.19 23.99 4.09
N ALA A 106 -11.07 24.50 4.62
CA ALA A 106 -9.77 23.87 4.46
C ALA A 106 -9.61 22.68 5.41
N VAL A 107 -8.95 21.62 4.93
CA VAL A 107 -8.56 20.47 5.78
C VAL A 107 -7.35 20.88 6.62
N ARG A 108 -7.36 20.51 7.89
CA ARG A 108 -6.28 20.76 8.86
C ARG A 108 -5.93 19.45 9.55
N ALA A 109 -4.67 19.33 9.97
CA ALA A 109 -4.21 18.23 10.76
C ALA A 109 -3.41 18.71 11.97
N PHE A 110 -3.69 18.14 13.15
CA PHE A 110 -3.05 18.51 14.41
C PHE A 110 -2.73 17.27 15.22
N TYR A 111 -1.62 17.30 15.97
CA TYR A 111 -1.42 16.32 17.03
C TYR A 111 -2.55 16.39 18.05
N ASN A 112 -3.09 15.25 18.43
CA ASN A 112 -4.19 15.13 19.40
C ASN A 112 -3.67 15.31 20.84
N VAL A 113 -2.96 16.41 21.10
CA VAL A 113 -2.25 16.72 22.33
C VAL A 113 -2.53 18.14 22.77
N CYS A 114 -3.12 18.34 23.96
CA CYS A 114 -3.36 19.64 24.53
C CYS A 114 -2.04 20.33 24.93
N ARG A 115 -1.86 21.60 24.55
CA ARG A 115 -0.66 22.39 24.83
C ARG A 115 -0.47 22.74 26.30
N HIS A 116 -1.50 22.52 27.16
CA HIS A 116 -1.39 22.74 28.60
C HIS A 116 -0.56 21.64 29.29
N ARG A 117 -1.08 20.43 29.35
CA ARG A 117 -0.48 19.31 30.10
C ARG A 117 -0.56 17.98 29.34
N GLY A 118 -0.54 18.01 28.00
CA GLY A 118 -0.40 16.85 27.17
C GLY A 118 -1.65 15.94 27.05
N THR A 119 -2.78 16.34 27.61
CA THR A 119 -4.00 15.53 27.56
C THR A 119 -4.44 15.27 26.11
N ARG A 120 -4.74 14.01 25.76
CA ARG A 120 -5.38 13.64 24.50
C ARG A 120 -6.79 14.26 24.47
N MET A 121 -7.08 15.08 23.45
CA MET A 121 -8.31 15.88 23.42
C MET A 121 -9.50 15.12 22.85
N CYS A 122 -9.29 14.31 21.82
CA CYS A 122 -10.33 13.51 21.16
C CYS A 122 -10.10 12.02 21.44
N ARG A 123 -11.20 11.30 21.76
CA ARG A 123 -11.20 9.85 22.01
C ARG A 123 -11.90 9.09 20.88
N ASP A 124 -12.92 9.69 20.30
CA ASP A 124 -13.73 9.08 19.25
C ASP A 124 -12.98 9.09 17.93
N ALA A 125 -12.99 7.98 17.21
CA ALA A 125 -12.29 7.84 15.94
C ALA A 125 -12.79 8.82 14.86
N ARG A 126 -14.03 9.32 14.99
CA ARG A 126 -14.63 10.34 14.12
C ARG A 126 -15.75 11.07 14.84
N GLY A 127 -16.08 12.26 14.37
CA GLY A 127 -17.16 13.05 14.95
C GLY A 127 -17.23 14.44 14.35
N LYS A 128 -17.87 15.36 15.10
CA LYS A 128 -18.02 16.74 14.71
C LYS A 128 -17.80 17.68 15.88
N PHE A 129 -16.89 18.61 15.73
CA PHE A 129 -16.69 19.72 16.67
C PHE A 129 -17.75 20.80 16.47
N ALA A 130 -18.26 21.36 17.57
CA ALA A 130 -19.16 22.49 17.57
C ALA A 130 -18.38 23.82 17.35
N GLY A 131 -17.62 23.92 16.26
CA GLY A 131 -16.83 25.09 15.88
C GLY A 131 -15.52 25.29 16.64
N ARG A 132 -15.21 24.45 17.62
CA ARG A 132 -13.99 24.51 18.45
C ARG A 132 -13.60 23.16 18.99
N ILE A 133 -12.31 22.97 19.27
CA ILE A 133 -11.74 21.77 19.90
C ILE A 133 -11.47 22.11 21.37
N GLN A 134 -12.13 21.44 22.30
CA GLN A 134 -11.97 21.69 23.73
C GLN A 134 -11.29 20.51 24.43
N CYS A 135 -10.24 20.82 25.20
CA CYS A 135 -9.59 19.85 26.05
C CYS A 135 -10.51 19.43 27.20
N PRO A 136 -10.76 18.12 27.40
CA PRO A 136 -11.70 17.65 28.43
C PRO A 136 -11.13 17.78 29.86
N TYR A 137 -9.88 18.18 30.02
CA TYR A 137 -9.26 18.23 31.35
C TYR A 137 -9.45 19.62 32.02
N HIS A 138 -8.93 20.69 31.41
CA HIS A 138 -8.98 22.03 32.00
C HIS A 138 -9.69 23.06 31.09
N GLY A 139 -10.42 22.61 30.07
CA GLY A 139 -11.22 23.47 29.22
C GLY A 139 -10.42 24.37 28.25
N TRP A 140 -9.10 24.12 28.08
CA TRP A 140 -8.36 24.83 27.03
C TRP A 140 -9.04 24.59 25.69
N THR A 141 -9.32 25.68 24.99
CA THR A 141 -10.20 25.67 23.81
C THR A 141 -9.45 26.25 22.62
N TYR A 142 -9.47 25.48 21.52
CA TYR A 142 -8.81 25.83 20.27
C TYR A 142 -9.84 26.02 19.16
N GLY A 143 -9.56 26.92 18.24
CA GLY A 143 -10.28 27.02 16.97
C GLY A 143 -10.02 25.81 16.08
N LEU A 144 -10.86 25.63 15.07
CA LEU A 144 -10.66 24.59 14.06
C LEU A 144 -9.41 24.87 13.19
N ASP A 145 -8.84 26.08 13.27
CA ASP A 145 -7.56 26.45 12.68
C ASP A 145 -6.35 26.20 13.62
N GLY A 146 -6.60 25.64 14.80
CA GLY A 146 -5.60 25.26 15.80
C GLY A 146 -5.19 26.39 16.75
N LYS A 147 -5.63 27.63 16.57
CA LYS A 147 -5.30 28.73 17.48
C LYS A 147 -5.93 28.54 18.84
N LEU A 148 -5.20 28.92 19.92
CA LEU A 148 -5.74 28.91 21.26
C LEU A 148 -6.71 30.06 21.44
N LEU A 149 -8.00 29.77 21.68
CA LEU A 149 -9.06 30.76 21.88
C LEU A 149 -9.30 31.08 23.36
N GLY A 150 -9.16 30.10 24.25
CA GLY A 150 -9.40 30.24 25.67
C GLY A 150 -8.53 29.33 26.50
N ALA A 151 -8.02 29.85 27.61
CA ALA A 151 -7.17 29.16 28.57
C ALA A 151 -7.60 29.60 29.99
N PRO A 152 -8.60 28.92 30.59
CA PRO A 152 -9.08 29.28 31.94
C PRO A 152 -7.94 29.24 32.97
N HIS A 153 -8.02 30.16 33.96
CA HIS A 153 -7.09 30.33 35.09
C HIS A 153 -5.65 30.73 34.70
N MET A 154 -5.49 31.38 33.54
CA MET A 154 -4.19 31.90 33.07
C MET A 154 -4.13 33.44 33.13
N GLU A 155 -5.13 34.11 33.73
CA GLU A 155 -5.30 35.56 33.75
C GLU A 155 -4.19 36.28 34.55
N GLU A 156 -3.64 35.60 35.57
CA GLU A 156 -2.60 36.15 36.45
C GLU A 156 -1.18 35.77 36.01
N CYS A 157 -1.03 35.10 34.89
CA CYS A 157 0.27 34.66 34.34
C CYS A 157 0.71 35.59 33.20
N ASP A 158 2.01 35.76 33.04
CA ASP A 158 2.57 36.31 31.78
C ASP A 158 2.44 35.27 30.67
N PHE A 159 1.24 35.22 30.10
CA PHE A 159 0.79 34.17 29.19
C PHE A 159 0.23 34.79 27.90
N ARG A 160 0.87 34.46 26.77
CA ARG A 160 0.44 34.89 25.44
C ARG A 160 -0.16 33.71 24.67
N ARG A 161 -1.47 33.75 24.40
CA ARG A 161 -2.22 32.65 23.73
C ARG A 161 -1.64 32.28 22.38
N GLU A 162 -1.07 33.26 21.68
CA GLU A 162 -0.49 33.08 20.34
C GLU A 162 0.70 32.13 20.33
N GLU A 163 1.33 31.89 21.49
CA GLU A 163 2.47 30.96 21.63
C GLU A 163 2.03 29.49 21.83
N TYR A 164 0.75 29.25 22.02
CA TYR A 164 0.21 27.95 22.38
C TYR A 164 -0.83 27.39 21.37
N PRO A 165 -0.68 27.57 20.04
CA PRO A 165 -1.54 26.90 19.08
C PRO A 165 -1.32 25.39 19.15
N LEU A 166 -2.26 24.58 18.65
CA LEU A 166 -2.04 23.14 18.45
C LEU A 166 -0.84 22.92 17.53
N HIS A 167 -0.08 21.86 17.79
CA HIS A 167 0.98 21.43 16.89
C HIS A 167 0.38 20.92 15.59
N SER A 168 0.68 21.58 14.50
CA SER A 168 0.22 21.20 13.17
C SER A 168 1.02 19.99 12.64
N VAL A 169 0.35 19.15 11.84
CA VAL A 169 0.95 18.13 11.01
C VAL A 169 0.87 18.58 9.56
N HIS A 170 1.91 18.36 8.79
CA HIS A 170 1.90 18.66 7.36
C HIS A 170 0.82 17.83 6.66
N MET A 171 0.00 18.50 5.87
CA MET A 171 -1.12 17.89 5.17
C MET A 171 -1.16 18.39 3.73
N ASP A 172 -1.41 17.49 2.81
CA ASP A 172 -1.68 17.76 1.41
C ASP A 172 -2.75 16.80 0.89
N ALA A 173 -3.28 17.04 -0.31
CA ALA A 173 -4.33 16.20 -0.87
C ALA A 173 -4.08 15.90 -2.35
N TRP A 174 -4.38 14.67 -2.74
CA TRP A 174 -4.33 14.25 -4.13
C TRP A 174 -5.45 13.27 -4.44
N ALA A 175 -6.14 13.48 -5.55
CA ALA A 175 -7.18 12.58 -6.07
C ALA A 175 -8.27 12.21 -5.05
N GLY A 176 -8.63 13.16 -4.17
CA GLY A 176 -9.59 12.98 -3.08
C GLY A 176 -9.03 12.34 -1.82
N HIS A 177 -7.78 11.86 -1.84
CA HIS A 177 -7.10 11.36 -0.65
C HIS A 177 -6.39 12.48 0.11
N ILE A 178 -6.38 12.36 1.44
CA ILE A 178 -5.66 13.23 2.37
C ILE A 178 -4.36 12.52 2.74
N PHE A 179 -3.25 13.23 2.61
CA PHE A 179 -1.93 12.76 3.00
C PHE A 179 -1.40 13.56 4.18
N LEU A 180 -0.73 12.88 5.10
CA LEU A 180 -0.06 13.47 6.25
C LEU A 180 1.43 13.18 6.21
N ASN A 181 2.23 14.11 6.75
CA ASN A 181 3.65 13.89 6.97
C ASN A 181 4.06 14.49 8.32
N LEU A 182 4.67 13.67 9.17
CA LEU A 182 5.04 14.04 10.54
C LEU A 182 6.47 14.62 10.62
N ALA A 183 7.22 14.61 9.51
CA ALA A 183 8.55 15.19 9.45
C ALA A 183 8.51 16.71 9.71
N ARG A 184 9.60 17.23 10.28
CA ARG A 184 9.71 18.68 10.57
C ARG A 184 9.70 19.55 9.31
N SER A 185 10.27 19.05 8.21
CA SER A 185 10.38 19.78 6.94
C SER A 185 10.30 18.79 5.77
N PRO A 186 9.10 18.25 5.47
CA PRO A 186 8.95 17.27 4.40
C PRO A 186 9.14 17.91 3.03
N GLN A 187 9.58 17.10 2.06
CA GLN A 187 9.46 17.46 0.65
C GLN A 187 7.98 17.57 0.27
N PRO A 188 7.60 18.39 -0.72
CA PRO A 188 6.23 18.43 -1.22
C PRO A 188 5.68 17.05 -1.62
N LEU A 189 4.39 16.80 -1.41
CA LEU A 189 3.73 15.55 -1.81
C LEU A 189 3.95 15.23 -3.30
N ALA A 190 3.97 16.25 -4.16
CA ALA A 190 4.21 16.12 -5.58
C ALA A 190 5.55 15.42 -5.91
N VAL A 191 6.57 15.56 -5.05
CA VAL A 191 7.87 14.86 -5.23
C VAL A 191 7.69 13.35 -5.01
N GLN A 192 6.91 12.96 -4.00
CA GLN A 192 6.63 11.54 -3.72
C GLN A 192 5.73 10.91 -4.79
N LEU A 193 4.75 11.65 -5.30
CA LEU A 193 3.82 11.15 -6.32
C LEU A 193 4.44 11.12 -7.73
N ALA A 194 5.42 11.97 -8.00
CA ALA A 194 6.12 12.07 -9.29
C ALA A 194 5.14 12.14 -10.49
N ASP A 195 5.15 11.15 -11.38
CA ASP A 195 4.31 11.09 -12.59
C ASP A 195 2.91 10.45 -12.37
N LEU A 196 2.64 9.91 -11.17
CA LEU A 196 1.35 9.25 -10.88
C LEU A 196 0.13 10.15 -11.09
N PRO A 197 0.16 11.47 -10.75
CA PRO A 197 -0.97 12.35 -11.00
C PRO A 197 -1.38 12.42 -12.49
N GLU A 198 -0.41 12.50 -13.39
CA GLU A 198 -0.66 12.50 -14.84
C GLU A 198 -1.12 11.12 -15.32
N LYS A 199 -0.42 10.07 -14.91
CA LYS A 199 -0.72 8.67 -15.26
C LYS A 199 -2.15 8.27 -14.86
N PHE A 200 -2.63 8.68 -13.68
CA PHE A 200 -3.93 8.29 -13.15
C PHE A 200 -5.05 9.32 -13.41
N ALA A 201 -4.74 10.45 -14.04
CA ALA A 201 -5.73 11.48 -14.39
C ALA A 201 -6.97 10.91 -15.10
N PRO A 202 -6.87 9.92 -16.02
CA PRO A 202 -8.04 9.36 -16.69
C PRO A 202 -9.07 8.71 -15.76
N TRP A 203 -8.67 8.20 -14.59
CA TRP A 203 -9.60 7.59 -13.61
C TRP A 203 -10.39 8.62 -12.81
N ARG A 204 -10.02 9.90 -12.84
CA ARG A 204 -10.73 10.99 -12.16
C ARG A 204 -11.12 10.65 -10.72
N MET A 205 -10.19 10.09 -9.96
CA MET A 205 -10.44 9.54 -8.61
C MET A 205 -11.05 10.55 -7.62
N GLN A 206 -10.88 11.86 -7.84
CA GLN A 206 -11.52 12.91 -7.05
C GLN A 206 -13.05 12.92 -7.17
N ASP A 207 -13.61 12.38 -8.28
CA ASP A 207 -15.04 12.32 -8.53
C ASP A 207 -15.69 11.05 -7.95
N LEU A 208 -14.85 10.11 -7.50
CA LEU A 208 -15.31 8.85 -6.91
C LEU A 208 -15.64 9.02 -5.44
N ARG A 209 -16.56 8.19 -4.94
CA ARG A 209 -16.94 8.13 -3.52
C ARG A 209 -16.84 6.70 -3.00
N MET A 210 -16.48 6.59 -1.74
CA MET A 210 -16.40 5.32 -1.05
C MET A 210 -17.81 4.75 -0.84
N HIS A 211 -18.05 3.57 -1.39
CA HIS A 211 -19.28 2.81 -1.20
C HIS A 211 -19.15 1.76 -0.10
N LYS A 212 -18.03 1.04 -0.12
CA LYS A 212 -17.78 -0.04 0.82
C LYS A 212 -16.41 0.09 1.43
N ARG A 213 -16.31 -0.19 2.72
CA ARG A 213 -15.06 -0.27 3.48
C ARG A 213 -15.04 -1.58 4.26
N MET A 214 -13.93 -2.27 4.19
CA MET A 214 -13.63 -3.46 4.98
C MET A 214 -12.30 -3.28 5.70
N VAL A 215 -12.19 -3.88 6.87
CA VAL A 215 -10.97 -3.83 7.69
C VAL A 215 -10.55 -5.25 7.99
N TYR A 216 -9.30 -5.55 7.68
CA TYR A 216 -8.69 -6.85 7.93
C TYR A 216 -7.59 -6.70 8.98
N ASP A 217 -7.52 -7.65 9.89
CA ASP A 217 -6.46 -7.79 10.89
C ASP A 217 -5.54 -8.93 10.45
N VAL A 218 -4.45 -8.58 9.80
CA VAL A 218 -3.52 -9.53 9.17
C VAL A 218 -2.33 -9.78 10.09
N LYS A 219 -2.10 -11.03 10.47
CA LYS A 219 -0.98 -11.44 11.35
C LYS A 219 0.30 -11.61 10.55
N ALA A 220 0.71 -10.53 9.91
CA ALA A 220 1.92 -10.46 9.11
C ALA A 220 2.53 -9.05 9.16
N ASN A 221 3.85 -9.00 8.99
CA ASN A 221 4.59 -7.76 8.80
C ASN A 221 4.10 -7.03 7.54
N TRP A 222 3.99 -5.71 7.60
CA TRP A 222 3.50 -4.89 6.51
C TRP A 222 4.25 -5.10 5.19
N LYS A 223 5.54 -5.41 5.25
CA LYS A 223 6.37 -5.67 4.06
C LYS A 223 5.95 -6.94 3.31
N LEU A 224 5.48 -7.97 4.02
CA LEU A 224 4.97 -9.19 3.37
C LEU A 224 3.72 -8.90 2.54
N ILE A 225 2.87 -8.00 3.01
CA ILE A 225 1.67 -7.56 2.29
C ILE A 225 2.07 -6.75 1.05
N VAL A 226 3.09 -5.87 1.15
CA VAL A 226 3.63 -5.13 -0.01
C VAL A 226 4.21 -6.09 -1.04
N LEU A 227 4.99 -7.08 -0.61
CA LEU A 227 5.61 -8.07 -1.51
C LEU A 227 4.56 -8.90 -2.24
N ASN A 228 3.55 -9.41 -1.52
CA ASN A 228 2.45 -10.19 -2.08
C ASN A 228 1.64 -9.40 -3.12
N TYR A 229 1.30 -8.15 -2.83
CA TYR A 229 0.52 -7.29 -3.73
C TYR A 229 1.25 -6.96 -5.06
N ASN A 230 2.58 -7.00 -5.07
CA ASN A 230 3.38 -6.52 -6.20
C ASN A 230 3.90 -7.63 -7.14
N GLU A 231 3.34 -8.82 -7.06
CA GLU A 231 3.57 -9.90 -8.02
C GLU A 231 2.33 -10.79 -8.13
N CYS A 232 2.22 -11.55 -9.21
CA CYS A 232 1.09 -12.45 -9.44
C CYS A 232 1.56 -13.87 -9.84
N LEU A 233 2.80 -14.24 -9.50
CA LEU A 233 3.28 -15.60 -9.76
C LEU A 233 2.56 -16.64 -8.89
N HIS A 234 2.03 -16.21 -7.74
CA HIS A 234 1.18 -17.02 -6.86
C HIS A 234 -0.27 -17.16 -7.37
N CYS A 235 -0.74 -16.23 -8.23
CA CYS A 235 -2.14 -16.16 -8.64
C CYS A 235 -2.70 -17.46 -9.25
N PRO A 236 -1.99 -18.20 -10.11
CA PRO A 236 -2.51 -19.47 -10.66
C PRO A 236 -2.79 -20.56 -9.62
N VAL A 237 -2.08 -20.49 -8.48
CA VAL A 237 -2.18 -21.49 -7.40
C VAL A 237 -3.16 -21.03 -6.32
N LEU A 238 -3.10 -19.74 -5.96
CA LEU A 238 -3.81 -19.19 -4.81
C LEU A 238 -5.18 -18.61 -5.19
N HIS A 239 -5.31 -18.01 -6.38
CA HIS A 239 -6.49 -17.26 -6.82
C HIS A 239 -7.13 -17.82 -8.09
N PRO A 240 -7.82 -18.98 -8.05
CA PRO A 240 -8.41 -19.57 -9.25
C PRO A 240 -9.42 -18.64 -9.95
N ALA A 241 -10.16 -17.84 -9.17
CA ALA A 241 -11.13 -16.89 -9.72
C ALA A 241 -10.44 -15.75 -10.48
N LEU A 242 -9.42 -15.13 -9.88
CA LEU A 242 -8.61 -14.07 -10.48
C LEU A 242 -7.89 -14.60 -11.73
N HIS A 243 -7.26 -15.76 -11.63
CA HIS A 243 -6.51 -16.38 -12.73
C HIS A 243 -7.39 -16.70 -13.95
N ARG A 244 -8.69 -16.92 -13.74
CA ARG A 244 -9.64 -17.15 -14.84
C ARG A 244 -9.86 -15.90 -15.68
N ILE A 245 -9.86 -14.72 -15.09
CA ILE A 245 -10.22 -13.45 -15.75
C ILE A 245 -9.04 -12.55 -16.08
N THR A 246 -7.83 -12.87 -15.59
CA THR A 246 -6.60 -12.15 -15.92
C THR A 246 -5.50 -13.07 -16.40
N ASP A 247 -4.65 -12.55 -17.27
CA ASP A 247 -3.40 -13.20 -17.62
C ASP A 247 -2.29 -12.66 -16.71
N TYR A 248 -1.88 -13.45 -15.71
CA TYR A 248 -0.86 -13.07 -14.74
C TYR A 248 0.55 -12.87 -15.34
N LEU A 249 0.75 -13.28 -16.59
CA LEU A 249 2.00 -13.07 -17.34
C LEU A 249 1.91 -11.90 -18.31
N SER A 250 0.73 -11.28 -18.44
CA SER A 250 0.47 -10.16 -19.34
C SER A 250 0.79 -8.81 -18.71
N GLY A 251 0.60 -7.78 -19.50
CA GLY A 251 0.84 -6.40 -19.08
C GLY A 251 2.32 -6.11 -18.92
N GLY A 252 2.66 -5.29 -17.98
CA GLY A 252 4.05 -4.93 -17.73
C GLY A 252 4.21 -4.14 -16.45
N ASN A 253 5.35 -4.31 -15.83
CA ASN A 253 5.77 -3.51 -14.70
C ASN A 253 6.40 -2.21 -15.20
N ASP A 254 6.08 -1.11 -14.55
CA ASP A 254 6.80 0.14 -14.74
C ASP A 254 8.21 0.04 -14.14
N SER A 255 9.08 0.96 -14.55
CA SER A 255 10.36 1.12 -13.89
C SER A 255 10.14 1.52 -12.44
N PRO A 256 10.77 0.82 -11.47
CA PRO A 256 10.59 1.13 -10.06
C PRO A 256 10.97 2.58 -9.74
N HIS A 257 10.11 3.28 -8.99
CA HIS A 257 10.38 4.60 -8.45
C HIS A 257 10.72 4.49 -6.94
N PRO A 258 11.51 5.41 -6.36
CA PRO A 258 11.84 5.36 -4.92
C PRO A 258 10.63 5.39 -3.98
N SER A 259 9.49 5.95 -4.40
CA SER A 259 8.28 6.10 -3.59
C SER A 259 7.10 5.23 -4.02
N TYR A 260 7.20 4.50 -5.12
CA TYR A 260 6.15 3.56 -5.57
C TYR A 260 6.70 2.51 -6.52
N ILE A 261 5.98 1.42 -6.60
CA ILE A 261 6.12 0.38 -7.62
C ILE A 261 4.75 0.00 -8.14
N GLY A 262 4.68 -0.50 -9.36
CA GLY A 262 3.43 -0.96 -9.94
C GLY A 262 3.53 -1.35 -11.40
N GLY A 263 2.38 -1.65 -11.97
CA GLY A 263 2.25 -2.09 -13.34
C GLY A 263 0.81 -2.36 -13.73
N ALA A 264 0.63 -3.11 -14.81
CA ALA A 264 -0.67 -3.46 -15.36
C ALA A 264 -0.81 -4.97 -15.53
N MET A 265 -2.05 -5.46 -15.44
CA MET A 265 -2.45 -6.79 -15.89
C MET A 265 -3.60 -6.65 -16.90
N GLU A 266 -3.59 -7.49 -17.93
CA GLU A 266 -4.63 -7.48 -18.96
C GLU A 266 -5.72 -8.50 -18.64
N PHE A 267 -6.95 -8.17 -19.02
CA PHE A 267 -8.06 -9.11 -18.95
C PHE A 267 -7.93 -10.17 -20.03
N ARG A 268 -8.45 -11.37 -19.75
CA ARG A 268 -8.54 -12.46 -20.70
C ARG A 268 -9.94 -13.09 -20.71
N GLY A 269 -10.22 -13.98 -21.66
CA GLY A 269 -11.46 -14.73 -21.71
C GLY A 269 -12.72 -13.87 -21.90
N GLY A 270 -12.58 -12.64 -22.42
CA GLY A 270 -13.71 -11.72 -22.58
C GLY A 270 -14.07 -10.93 -21.33
N ALA A 271 -13.30 -11.07 -20.22
CA ALA A 271 -13.54 -10.30 -19.01
C ALA A 271 -13.40 -8.79 -19.27
N GLN A 272 -14.24 -8.00 -18.61
CA GLN A 272 -14.35 -6.55 -18.76
C GLN A 272 -13.97 -5.78 -17.49
N THR A 273 -13.95 -6.47 -16.34
CA THR A 273 -13.57 -5.95 -15.04
C THR A 273 -13.19 -7.08 -14.09
N MET A 274 -12.69 -6.73 -12.90
CA MET A 274 -12.45 -7.68 -11.80
C MET A 274 -13.75 -7.85 -11.01
N SER A 275 -14.50 -8.90 -11.33
CA SER A 275 -15.74 -9.31 -10.68
C SER A 275 -15.83 -10.83 -10.61
N VAL A 276 -16.81 -11.37 -9.91
CA VAL A 276 -16.98 -12.83 -9.72
C VAL A 276 -17.06 -13.63 -11.03
N ASP A 277 -17.50 -13.04 -12.10
CA ASP A 277 -17.63 -13.64 -13.43
C ASP A 277 -16.85 -12.92 -14.54
N GLY A 278 -16.20 -11.80 -14.23
CA GLY A 278 -15.48 -10.96 -15.18
C GLY A 278 -16.37 -9.98 -15.96
N GLU A 279 -17.69 -10.02 -15.77
CA GLU A 279 -18.61 -9.11 -16.43
C GLU A 279 -18.72 -7.76 -15.71
N ARG A 280 -18.82 -6.69 -16.48
CA ARG A 280 -19.00 -5.34 -15.99
C ARG A 280 -20.48 -4.97 -15.91
N ARG A 281 -20.91 -4.52 -14.73
CA ARG A 281 -22.30 -4.12 -14.45
C ARG A 281 -22.50 -2.61 -14.32
N ARG A 282 -21.42 -1.86 -14.36
CA ARG A 282 -21.37 -0.39 -14.22
C ARG A 282 -20.77 0.24 -15.47
N GLU A 283 -21.05 1.51 -15.73
CA GLU A 283 -20.40 2.22 -16.82
C GLU A 283 -18.89 2.32 -16.63
N TYR A 284 -18.15 2.41 -17.72
CA TYR A 284 -16.73 2.74 -17.66
C TYR A 284 -16.52 4.12 -17.05
N LEU A 285 -15.46 4.27 -16.30
CA LEU A 285 -15.06 5.59 -15.81
C LEU A 285 -14.82 6.53 -17.01
N PRO A 286 -15.33 7.78 -16.97
CA PRO A 286 -15.50 8.61 -18.18
C PRO A 286 -14.21 8.97 -18.92
N GLY A 287 -13.05 8.98 -18.23
CA GLY A 287 -11.76 9.40 -18.80
C GLY A 287 -10.98 8.32 -19.54
N LEU A 288 -11.43 7.05 -19.50
CA LEU A 288 -10.61 5.92 -19.92
C LEU A 288 -10.62 5.71 -21.43
N SER A 289 -9.44 5.57 -22.03
CA SER A 289 -9.23 5.11 -23.40
C SER A 289 -9.60 3.63 -23.56
N GLU A 290 -9.77 3.17 -24.79
CA GLU A 290 -10.06 1.77 -25.09
C GLU A 290 -8.97 0.82 -24.54
N ALA A 291 -7.71 1.21 -24.62
CA ALA A 291 -6.60 0.43 -24.10
C ALA A 291 -6.65 0.31 -22.55
N GLN A 292 -7.04 1.38 -21.84
CA GLN A 292 -7.17 1.38 -20.40
C GLN A 292 -8.37 0.54 -19.92
N ARG A 293 -9.42 0.42 -20.72
CA ARG A 293 -10.60 -0.42 -20.42
C ARG A 293 -10.32 -1.93 -20.48
N LYS A 294 -9.19 -2.36 -21.06
CA LYS A 294 -8.79 -3.76 -21.22
C LYS A 294 -7.83 -4.27 -20.17
N ARG A 295 -7.50 -3.45 -19.16
CA ARG A 295 -6.51 -3.77 -18.12
C ARG A 295 -6.88 -3.18 -16.78
N VAL A 296 -6.22 -3.66 -15.77
CA VAL A 296 -6.20 -3.07 -14.44
C VAL A 296 -4.77 -2.62 -14.11
N LEU A 297 -4.64 -1.49 -13.42
CA LEU A 297 -3.36 -1.02 -12.91
C LEU A 297 -3.27 -1.30 -11.40
N TYR A 298 -2.11 -1.76 -10.93
CA TYR A 298 -1.81 -2.02 -9.54
C TYR A 298 -0.58 -1.24 -9.13
N TYR A 299 -0.71 -0.39 -8.11
CA TYR A 299 0.38 0.42 -7.59
C TYR A 299 0.43 0.40 -6.08
N ALA A 300 1.62 0.14 -5.53
CA ALA A 300 1.94 0.36 -4.13
C ALA A 300 2.71 1.68 -4.01
N ILE A 301 2.07 2.68 -3.43
CA ILE A 301 2.62 4.01 -3.12
C ILE A 301 3.05 3.98 -1.65
N TYR A 302 4.35 4.03 -1.44
CA TYR A 302 4.92 3.86 -0.11
C TYR A 302 4.60 5.03 0.82
N PRO A 303 4.45 4.74 2.13
CA PRO A 303 4.57 3.41 2.74
C PRO A 303 3.26 2.63 2.84
N ASN A 304 2.07 3.26 2.61
CA ASN A 304 0.84 2.67 3.11
C ASN A 304 -0.36 2.67 2.14
N LEU A 305 -0.22 3.13 0.91
CA LEU A 305 -1.35 3.21 -0.03
C LEU A 305 -1.15 2.28 -1.22
N PHE A 306 -2.07 1.32 -1.42
CA PHE A 306 -2.20 0.61 -2.68
C PHE A 306 -3.41 1.10 -3.45
N LEU A 307 -3.26 1.23 -4.76
CA LEU A 307 -4.33 1.58 -5.68
C LEU A 307 -4.47 0.51 -6.74
N SER A 308 -5.67 -0.04 -6.86
CA SER A 308 -6.09 -0.92 -7.96
C SER A 308 -7.10 -0.17 -8.81
N LEU A 309 -6.68 0.21 -10.03
CA LEU A 309 -7.42 1.09 -10.91
C LEU A 309 -8.10 0.24 -11.98
N HIS A 310 -9.38 -0.05 -11.75
CA HIS A 310 -10.23 -0.84 -12.63
C HIS A 310 -10.96 0.05 -13.65
N PRO A 311 -11.56 -0.53 -14.70
CA PRO A 311 -12.26 0.27 -15.73
C PRO A 311 -13.54 0.96 -15.24
N ASP A 312 -14.17 0.47 -14.17
CA ASP A 312 -15.48 0.90 -13.69
C ASP A 312 -15.52 1.25 -12.20
N TYR A 313 -14.41 1.06 -11.48
CA TYR A 313 -14.23 1.45 -10.07
C TYR A 313 -12.74 1.58 -9.74
N VAL A 314 -12.45 2.10 -8.55
CA VAL A 314 -11.11 2.10 -7.95
C VAL A 314 -11.17 1.45 -6.58
N MET A 315 -10.20 0.61 -6.30
CA MET A 315 -10.01 0.03 -4.97
C MET A 315 -8.73 0.59 -4.36
N ALA A 316 -8.80 0.96 -3.09
CA ALA A 316 -7.67 1.43 -2.31
C ALA A 316 -7.46 0.54 -1.09
N HIS A 317 -6.20 0.19 -0.81
CA HIS A 317 -5.82 -0.40 0.48
C HIS A 317 -4.92 0.56 1.23
N MET A 318 -5.18 0.74 2.51
CA MET A 318 -4.31 1.49 3.42
C MET A 318 -3.77 0.54 4.47
N LEU A 319 -2.43 0.48 4.58
CA LEU A 319 -1.73 -0.38 5.52
C LEU A 319 -1.40 0.39 6.79
N TRP A 320 -1.77 -0.18 7.92
CA TRP A 320 -1.53 0.35 9.26
C TRP A 320 -0.79 -0.68 10.10
N PRO A 321 0.56 -0.70 10.10
CA PRO A 321 1.34 -1.60 10.92
C PRO A 321 1.05 -1.37 12.42
N GLN A 322 0.68 -2.44 13.12
CA GLN A 322 0.32 -2.42 14.54
C GLN A 322 1.41 -3.02 15.42
N ALA A 323 2.09 -4.04 14.89
CA ALA A 323 3.23 -4.71 15.53
C ALA A 323 4.14 -5.25 14.41
N VAL A 324 5.29 -5.76 14.78
CA VAL A 324 6.27 -6.33 13.85
C VAL A 324 5.67 -7.47 12.99
N ASP A 325 4.65 -8.16 13.51
CA ASP A 325 3.98 -9.30 12.91
C ASP A 325 2.46 -9.09 12.75
N ARG A 326 1.99 -7.83 12.78
CA ARG A 326 0.56 -7.53 12.67
C ARG A 326 0.33 -6.21 11.94
N THR A 327 -0.50 -6.27 10.91
CA THR A 327 -0.89 -5.10 10.11
C THR A 327 -2.41 -5.06 9.95
N GLN A 328 -3.00 -3.92 10.27
CA GLN A 328 -4.38 -3.65 9.89
C GLN A 328 -4.40 -3.17 8.44
N VAL A 329 -5.23 -3.79 7.59
CA VAL A 329 -5.45 -3.38 6.22
C VAL A 329 -6.86 -2.86 6.06
N VAL A 330 -6.98 -1.60 5.66
CA VAL A 330 -8.27 -0.97 5.33
C VAL A 330 -8.43 -1.01 3.81
N CYS A 331 -9.45 -1.69 3.33
CA CYS A 331 -9.78 -1.78 1.91
C CYS A 331 -11.06 -0.99 1.62
N GLU A 332 -11.02 -0.12 0.60
CA GLU A 332 -12.14 0.72 0.19
C GLU A 332 -12.43 0.58 -1.29
N TRP A 333 -13.71 0.47 -1.65
CA TRP A 333 -14.19 0.46 -3.04
C TRP A 333 -14.87 1.78 -3.34
N HIS A 334 -14.40 2.44 -4.40
CA HIS A 334 -14.83 3.77 -4.81
C HIS A 334 -15.49 3.72 -6.19
N PHE A 335 -16.68 4.31 -6.30
CA PHE A 335 -17.46 4.35 -7.53
C PHE A 335 -17.81 5.79 -7.90
N HIS A 336 -18.15 6.00 -9.16
CA HIS A 336 -18.63 7.30 -9.62
C HIS A 336 -20.02 7.58 -9.03
N LEU A 337 -20.27 8.84 -8.63
CA LEU A 337 -21.54 9.22 -8.00
C LEU A 337 -22.75 8.92 -8.87
N THR A 338 -22.66 9.06 -10.21
CA THR A 338 -23.76 8.77 -11.11
C THR A 338 -24.13 7.30 -11.15
N GLU A 339 -23.14 6.41 -10.96
CA GLU A 339 -23.41 4.97 -10.82
C GLU A 339 -24.12 4.67 -9.50
N MET A 340 -23.58 5.23 -8.39
CA MET A 340 -24.16 5.02 -7.07
C MET A 340 -25.58 5.57 -6.92
N ALA A 341 -25.98 6.53 -7.76
CA ALA A 341 -27.33 7.11 -7.77
C ALA A 341 -28.36 6.27 -8.55
N LYS A 342 -27.95 5.24 -9.29
CA LYS A 342 -28.88 4.37 -10.04
C LYS A 342 -29.66 3.50 -9.05
N PRO A 343 -30.99 3.29 -9.30
CA PRO A 343 -31.83 2.48 -8.39
C PRO A 343 -31.39 1.02 -8.26
N ASP A 344 -30.77 0.48 -9.28
CA ASP A 344 -30.28 -0.90 -9.39
C ASP A 344 -28.77 -1.04 -9.12
N PHE A 345 -28.13 0.01 -8.62
CA PHE A 345 -26.69 -0.01 -8.32
C PHE A 345 -26.37 -1.09 -7.30
N SER A 346 -25.40 -1.93 -7.62
CA SER A 346 -24.80 -2.91 -6.73
C SER A 346 -23.29 -2.99 -6.96
N ALA A 347 -22.55 -3.18 -5.89
CA ALA A 347 -21.12 -3.44 -5.89
C ALA A 347 -20.77 -4.85 -5.41
N ASN A 348 -21.76 -5.70 -5.15
CA ASN A 348 -21.54 -7.01 -4.53
C ASN A 348 -20.61 -7.89 -5.35
N ASP A 349 -20.77 -7.89 -6.67
CA ASP A 349 -19.96 -8.66 -7.61
C ASP A 349 -18.44 -8.39 -7.50
N VAL A 350 -18.06 -7.14 -7.29
CA VAL A 350 -16.65 -6.75 -7.14
C VAL A 350 -16.18 -6.82 -5.69
N VAL A 351 -17.06 -6.54 -4.72
CA VAL A 351 -16.72 -6.63 -3.30
C VAL A 351 -16.51 -8.08 -2.88
N GLU A 352 -17.40 -9.00 -3.27
CA GLU A 352 -17.27 -10.43 -2.97
C GLU A 352 -16.02 -11.03 -3.64
N PHE A 353 -15.77 -10.67 -4.90
CA PHE A 353 -14.57 -11.10 -5.62
C PHE A 353 -13.30 -10.71 -4.88
N TRP A 354 -13.18 -9.44 -4.50
CA TRP A 354 -11.96 -8.94 -3.85
C TRP A 354 -11.87 -9.33 -2.37
N ASP A 355 -13.00 -9.47 -1.65
CA ASP A 355 -12.94 -9.98 -0.28
C ASP A 355 -12.40 -11.42 -0.24
N ALA A 356 -12.82 -12.27 -1.18
CA ALA A 356 -12.28 -13.62 -1.31
C ALA A 356 -10.78 -13.59 -1.63
N THR A 357 -10.37 -12.85 -2.66
CA THR A 357 -8.96 -12.71 -3.07
C THR A 357 -8.09 -12.12 -1.95
N ASN A 358 -8.54 -11.06 -1.29
CA ASN A 358 -7.84 -10.46 -0.16
C ASN A 358 -7.63 -11.46 0.99
N ARG A 359 -8.64 -12.27 1.32
CA ARG A 359 -8.49 -13.28 2.39
C ARG A 359 -7.52 -14.38 2.05
N GLU A 360 -7.45 -14.78 0.77
CA GLU A 360 -6.45 -15.72 0.28
C GLU A 360 -5.04 -15.11 0.43
N ASP A 361 -4.85 -13.85 0.04
CA ASP A 361 -3.58 -13.11 0.16
C ASP A 361 -3.15 -12.92 1.61
N TRP A 362 -4.09 -12.56 2.50
CA TRP A 362 -3.77 -12.40 3.91
C TRP A 362 -3.38 -13.75 4.54
N GLY A 363 -4.08 -14.82 4.16
CA GLY A 363 -3.78 -16.18 4.62
C GLY A 363 -2.36 -16.63 4.26
N ILE A 364 -1.92 -16.41 3.02
CA ILE A 364 -0.56 -16.78 2.60
C ILE A 364 0.50 -15.86 3.22
N SER A 365 0.20 -14.57 3.40
CA SER A 365 1.08 -13.63 4.08
C SER A 365 1.30 -14.02 5.55
N GLU A 366 0.27 -14.48 6.25
CA GLU A 366 0.37 -15.01 7.63
C GLU A 366 1.19 -16.31 7.70
N LEU A 367 1.07 -17.17 6.70
CA LEU A 367 1.92 -18.37 6.60
C LEU A 367 3.38 -17.99 6.31
N GLY A 368 3.60 -16.98 5.47
CA GLY A 368 4.91 -16.41 5.20
C GLY A 368 5.57 -15.87 6.48
N GLN A 369 4.84 -15.11 7.30
CA GLN A 369 5.32 -14.61 8.59
C GLN A 369 5.77 -15.75 9.52
N LYS A 370 4.96 -16.81 9.63
CA LYS A 370 5.31 -17.99 10.45
C LYS A 370 6.55 -18.71 9.91
N GLY A 371 6.66 -18.86 8.57
CA GLY A 371 7.80 -19.50 7.92
C GLY A 371 9.09 -18.72 8.14
N ILE A 372 9.05 -17.40 7.99
CA ILE A 372 10.20 -16.50 8.18
C ILE A 372 10.66 -16.47 9.64
N SER A 373 9.76 -16.67 10.59
CA SER A 373 10.09 -16.77 12.02
C SER A 373 10.79 -18.09 12.40
N SER A 374 10.90 -19.04 11.48
CA SER A 374 11.60 -20.31 11.72
C SER A 374 13.11 -20.10 11.82
N ARG A 375 13.78 -20.85 12.70
CA ARG A 375 15.24 -20.92 12.77
C ARG A 375 15.89 -21.44 11.50
N ALA A 376 15.15 -22.15 10.65
CA ALA A 376 15.62 -22.71 9.41
C ALA A 376 15.50 -21.72 8.23
N TYR A 377 14.85 -20.57 8.41
CA TYR A 377 14.68 -19.59 7.33
C TYR A 377 16.03 -19.02 6.90
N GLN A 378 16.23 -18.99 5.60
CA GLN A 378 17.33 -18.30 4.94
C GLN A 378 16.78 -17.52 3.73
N PRO A 379 17.32 -16.33 3.42
CA PRO A 379 16.91 -15.58 2.24
C PRO A 379 16.98 -16.40 0.96
N GLY A 380 15.84 -16.55 0.27
CA GLY A 380 15.72 -17.25 -1.01
C GLY A 380 16.05 -16.37 -2.20
N PRO A 381 16.30 -16.95 -3.39
CA PRO A 381 16.55 -16.19 -4.60
C PRO A 381 15.25 -15.65 -5.20
N TYR A 382 15.31 -14.46 -5.77
CA TYR A 382 14.24 -13.93 -6.60
C TYR A 382 14.24 -14.56 -8.01
N SER A 383 13.05 -14.85 -8.52
CA SER A 383 12.82 -15.15 -9.93
C SER A 383 13.09 -13.90 -10.80
N PRO A 384 13.50 -14.05 -12.05
CA PRO A 384 13.59 -12.92 -12.99
C PRO A 384 12.28 -12.14 -13.19
N ARG A 385 11.13 -12.72 -12.84
CA ARG A 385 9.80 -12.10 -12.93
C ARG A 385 9.38 -11.34 -11.68
N GLU A 386 10.12 -11.45 -10.58
CA GLU A 386 9.86 -10.78 -9.32
C GLU A 386 10.60 -9.42 -9.22
N GLY A 387 10.55 -8.65 -10.31
CA GLY A 387 11.26 -7.37 -10.40
C GLY A 387 10.77 -6.34 -9.39
N LEU A 388 9.46 -6.22 -9.16
CA LEU A 388 8.87 -5.27 -8.21
C LEU A 388 9.14 -5.67 -6.74
N PRO A 389 8.91 -6.93 -6.30
CA PRO A 389 9.32 -7.37 -4.96
C PRO A 389 10.79 -7.13 -4.66
N ARG A 390 11.67 -7.46 -5.62
CA ARG A 390 13.10 -7.19 -5.52
C ARG A 390 13.41 -5.69 -5.37
N ALA A 391 12.73 -4.84 -6.15
CA ALA A 391 12.92 -3.39 -6.10
C ALA A 391 12.47 -2.82 -4.75
N PHE A 392 11.39 -3.35 -4.18
CA PHE A 392 10.93 -2.99 -2.84
C PHE A 392 11.97 -3.34 -1.77
N ASP A 393 12.49 -4.56 -1.76
CA ASP A 393 13.54 -4.97 -0.81
C ASP A 393 14.79 -4.09 -0.94
N GLN A 394 15.18 -3.75 -2.17
CA GLN A 394 16.30 -2.84 -2.40
C GLN A 394 16.05 -1.43 -1.86
N MET A 395 14.81 -0.95 -1.95
CA MET A 395 14.40 0.32 -1.39
C MET A 395 14.47 0.29 0.15
N ILE A 396 14.01 -0.78 0.81
CA ILE A 396 14.14 -0.96 2.27
C ILE A 396 15.62 -0.94 2.69
N LEU A 397 16.47 -1.70 2.01
CA LEU A 397 17.91 -1.72 2.29
C LEU A 397 18.63 -0.38 2.03
N LYS A 398 18.17 0.36 1.04
CA LYS A 398 18.67 1.71 0.77
C LYS A 398 18.29 2.66 1.88
N HIS A 399 17.03 2.65 2.29
CA HIS A 399 16.50 3.48 3.36
C HIS A 399 17.23 3.22 4.69
N GLU A 400 17.46 1.94 5.04
CA GLU A 400 18.25 1.56 6.22
C GLU A 400 19.65 2.21 6.21
N ARG A 401 20.34 2.16 5.07
CA ARG A 401 21.67 2.77 4.93
C ARG A 401 21.66 4.29 5.08
N GLU A 402 20.65 4.94 4.50
CA GLU A 402 20.53 6.41 4.49
C GLU A 402 20.13 6.96 5.87
N THR A 403 19.34 6.22 6.64
CA THR A 403 18.85 6.63 7.97
C THR A 403 19.75 6.12 9.11
N GLY A 404 20.70 5.23 8.82
CA GLY A 404 21.57 4.63 9.84
C GLY A 404 20.85 3.66 10.78
N MET A 405 19.72 3.11 10.38
CA MET A 405 19.02 2.03 11.10
C MET A 405 19.98 0.84 11.29
N ARG A 406 20.04 0.29 12.49
CA ARG A 406 20.96 -0.82 12.86
C ARG A 406 20.20 -2.02 13.38
#